data_c6084b41f9bd99915a3ded8bf7e1cb80
#
_entry.id   c6084b41f9bd99915a3ded8bf7e1cb80
#
_cell.length_a   1.000
_cell.length_b   1.000
_cell.length_c   1.000
_cell.angle_alpha   90.00
_cell.angle_beta   90.00
_cell.angle_gamma   90.00
#
_symmetry.space_group_name_H-M   'P 1'
#
loop_
_entity.id
_entity.type
_entity.pdbx_description
1 polymer ?
#
loop_
_entity_poly.entity_id
_entity_poly.type
_entity_poly.pdbx_seq_one_letter_code
_entity_poly.pdbx_strand_id
1 'polypeptide(L)'
;RKESSAASDVYKRQTRNCVVLSGVLVDPYTGTTIDFVRGPHSSKVQIDHVVALADAWQKGAQQWSADKRRDFANDPRNLLAVSGNTNQRKGAGDTATWLPPNKAYRCTYVSKQVAVKSLYGLWVTAAEKDAMRRVLSNCFT
;
A
#
# COMPACT_ATOMS: atom_id res chain seq x y z
N ARG A 1 -7.17 -14.32 -3.64
CA ARG A 1 -5.83 -14.61 -3.49
C ARG A 1 -5.03 -13.51 -2.89
N LYS A 2 -4.50 -12.62 -3.72
CA LYS A 2 -3.71 -11.51 -3.21
C LYS A 2 -4.55 -10.58 -2.37
N GLU A 3 -5.76 -10.34 -2.80
CA GLU A 3 -6.70 -9.52 -2.04
C GLU A 3 -6.94 -10.10 -0.65
N SER A 4 -7.10 -11.42 -0.56
CA SER A 4 -7.32 -12.07 0.72
C SER A 4 -6.15 -11.88 1.66
N SER A 5 -4.91 -12.04 1.15
CA SER A 5 -3.70 -11.86 1.97
C SER A 5 -3.58 -10.44 2.47
N ALA A 6 -3.76 -9.45 1.58
CA ALA A 6 -3.62 -8.05 1.94
C ALA A 6 -4.75 -7.56 2.84
N ALA A 7 -5.90 -8.22 2.81
CA ALA A 7 -7.05 -7.87 3.61
C ALA A 7 -7.14 -8.68 4.91
N SER A 8 -6.05 -9.31 5.34
CA SER A 8 -6.06 -10.18 6.52
C SER A 8 -6.41 -9.43 7.81
N ASP A 9 -6.24 -8.11 7.83
CA ASP A 9 -6.53 -7.29 8.99
C ASP A 9 -8.02 -6.99 9.16
N VAL A 10 -8.85 -7.33 8.18
CA VAL A 10 -10.26 -7.02 8.23
C VAL A 10 -11.07 -8.24 8.65
N TYR A 11 -12.18 -7.99 9.32
CA TYR A 11 -13.15 -9.03 9.56
C TYR A 11 -13.86 -9.32 8.25
N LYS A 12 -13.71 -10.53 7.73
CA LYS A 12 -14.16 -10.85 6.37
C LYS A 12 -14.86 -12.19 6.30
N ARG A 13 -15.74 -12.30 5.33
CA ARG A 13 -16.42 -13.53 4.95
C ARG A 13 -15.91 -13.98 3.60
N GLN A 14 -15.49 -15.24 3.50
CA GLN A 14 -14.86 -15.79 2.31
C GLN A 14 -15.59 -17.00 1.78
N THR A 15 -15.42 -17.28 0.49
CA THR A 15 -15.68 -18.58 -0.08
C THR A 15 -14.52 -19.51 0.22
N ARG A 16 -14.68 -20.81 -0.01
CA ARG A 16 -13.59 -21.77 0.12
C ARG A 16 -12.45 -21.52 -0.87
N ASN A 17 -12.65 -20.72 -1.92
CA ASN A 17 -11.60 -20.32 -2.85
C ASN A 17 -10.85 -19.06 -2.40
N CYS A 18 -11.02 -18.66 -1.17
CA CYS A 18 -10.38 -17.49 -0.57
C CYS A 18 -10.73 -16.18 -1.28
N VAL A 19 -11.92 -16.11 -1.87
CA VAL A 19 -12.45 -14.88 -2.44
C VAL A 19 -13.24 -14.15 -1.35
N VAL A 20 -12.90 -12.90 -1.09
CA VAL A 20 -13.59 -12.11 -0.09
C VAL A 20 -14.96 -11.71 -0.64
N LEU A 21 -16.02 -12.14 0.04
CA LEU A 21 -17.42 -11.81 -0.33
C LEU A 21 -17.90 -10.55 0.38
N SER A 22 -17.56 -10.38 1.64
CA SER A 22 -17.93 -9.22 2.41
C SER A 22 -16.97 -9.05 3.57
N GLY A 23 -16.95 -7.87 4.15
CA GLY A 23 -16.13 -7.58 5.30
C GLY A 23 -16.21 -6.13 5.68
N VAL A 24 -15.52 -5.80 6.77
CA VAL A 24 -15.41 -4.44 7.27
C VAL A 24 -13.93 -4.08 7.28
N LEU A 25 -13.60 -2.99 6.61
CA LEU A 25 -12.23 -2.46 6.59
C LEU A 25 -12.18 -1.18 7.40
N VAL A 26 -11.29 -1.13 8.38
CA VAL A 26 -10.89 0.15 8.95
C VAL A 26 -9.75 0.65 8.05
N ASP A 27 -10.08 1.56 7.15
CA ASP A 27 -9.17 2.04 6.12
C ASP A 27 -7.99 2.79 6.76
N PRO A 28 -6.76 2.31 6.62
CA PRO A 28 -5.63 2.99 7.23
C PRO A 28 -5.36 4.37 6.62
N TYR A 29 -5.69 4.56 5.34
CA TYR A 29 -5.39 5.81 4.65
C TYR A 29 -6.29 6.97 5.07
N THR A 30 -7.53 6.71 5.42
CA THR A 30 -8.48 7.75 5.85
C THR A 30 -8.86 7.64 7.32
N GLY A 31 -8.65 6.49 7.93
CA GLY A 31 -9.11 6.22 9.30
C GLY A 31 -10.60 5.93 9.39
N THR A 32 -11.29 5.77 8.26
CA THR A 32 -12.74 5.53 8.24
C THR A 32 -13.03 4.05 8.05
N THR A 33 -14.22 3.63 8.48
CA THR A 33 -14.69 2.26 8.33
C THR A 33 -15.46 2.13 7.01
N ILE A 34 -15.13 1.11 6.25
CA ILE A 34 -15.77 0.83 4.96
C ILE A 34 -16.38 -0.56 5.02
N ASP A 35 -17.67 -0.65 4.71
CA ASP A 35 -18.35 -1.93 4.53
C ASP A 35 -18.12 -2.39 3.08
N PHE A 36 -17.53 -3.54 2.94
CA PHE A 36 -17.24 -4.13 1.63
C PHE A 36 -18.19 -5.26 1.34
N VAL A 37 -18.82 -5.22 0.17
CA VAL A 37 -19.60 -6.32 -0.37
C VAL A 37 -19.16 -6.51 -1.82
N ARG A 38 -18.73 -7.73 -2.16
CA ARG A 38 -18.32 -8.04 -3.53
C ARG A 38 -19.50 -7.87 -4.47
N GLY A 39 -19.26 -7.22 -5.60
CA GLY A 39 -20.30 -6.93 -6.60
C GLY A 39 -20.06 -5.58 -7.25
N PRO A 40 -21.11 -4.85 -7.61
CA PRO A 40 -20.98 -3.57 -8.33
C PRO A 40 -20.13 -2.52 -7.63
N HIS A 41 -20.02 -2.60 -6.31
CA HIS A 41 -19.26 -1.64 -5.51
C HIS A 41 -17.95 -2.20 -4.97
N SER A 42 -17.41 -3.24 -5.61
CA SER A 42 -16.14 -3.86 -5.16
C SER A 42 -14.98 -2.87 -5.14
N SER A 43 -15.02 -1.83 -5.98
CA SER A 43 -13.96 -0.81 -6.05
C SER A 43 -13.88 0.09 -4.82
N LYS A 44 -14.82 0.01 -3.89
CA LYS A 44 -14.72 0.76 -2.62
C LYS A 44 -13.49 0.37 -1.83
N VAL A 45 -13.04 -0.87 -1.95
CA VAL A 45 -11.82 -1.36 -1.31
C VAL A 45 -10.91 -1.88 -2.40
N GLN A 46 -9.68 -1.42 -2.42
CA GLN A 46 -8.68 -1.83 -3.38
C GLN A 46 -7.41 -2.26 -2.65
N ILE A 47 -6.62 -3.09 -3.31
CA ILE A 47 -5.31 -3.47 -2.79
C ILE A 47 -4.29 -2.51 -3.38
N ASP A 48 -3.67 -1.74 -2.51
CA ASP A 48 -2.61 -0.81 -2.89
C ASP A 48 -1.25 -1.47 -2.75
N HIS A 49 -0.36 -1.18 -3.68
CA HIS A 49 1.07 -1.38 -3.48
C HIS A 49 1.59 -0.16 -2.73
N VAL A 50 2.03 -0.34 -1.50
CA VAL A 50 2.50 0.80 -0.67
C VAL A 50 3.62 1.54 -1.40
N VAL A 51 4.60 0.81 -1.92
CA VAL A 51 5.51 1.34 -2.94
C VAL A 51 4.86 1.03 -4.29
N ALA A 52 4.34 2.05 -4.96
CA ALA A 52 3.61 1.90 -6.21
C ALA A 52 4.49 1.21 -7.26
N LEU A 53 3.87 0.37 -8.09
CA LEU A 53 4.61 -0.35 -9.12
C LEU A 53 5.32 0.59 -10.08
N ALA A 54 4.67 1.69 -10.47
CA ALA A 54 5.27 2.68 -11.35
C ALA A 54 6.43 3.43 -10.68
N ASP A 55 6.33 3.71 -9.39
CA ASP A 55 7.42 4.29 -8.63
C ASP A 55 8.62 3.34 -8.58
N ALA A 56 8.37 2.07 -8.27
CA ALA A 56 9.43 1.06 -8.25
C ALA A 56 10.10 0.92 -9.62
N TRP A 57 9.31 0.94 -10.69
CA TRP A 57 9.83 0.86 -12.06
C TRP A 57 10.87 1.93 -12.34
N GLN A 58 10.56 3.17 -11.95
CA GLN A 58 11.44 4.31 -12.17
C GLN A 58 12.69 4.29 -11.29
N LYS A 59 12.66 3.53 -10.19
CA LYS A 59 13.72 3.58 -9.17
C LYS A 59 14.45 2.26 -9.03
N GLY A 60 14.48 1.47 -10.10
CA GLY A 60 15.34 0.30 -10.18
C GLY A 60 14.68 -0.97 -10.71
N ALA A 61 13.36 -1.11 -10.58
CA ALA A 61 12.69 -2.36 -10.95
C ALA A 61 12.79 -2.70 -12.44
N GLN A 62 12.95 -1.70 -13.30
CA GLN A 62 13.12 -1.95 -14.74
C GLN A 62 14.36 -2.77 -15.04
N GLN A 63 15.34 -2.80 -14.15
CA GLN A 63 16.58 -3.56 -14.31
C GLN A 63 16.50 -4.96 -13.73
N TRP A 64 15.39 -5.30 -13.05
CA TRP A 64 15.21 -6.61 -12.44
C TRP A 64 14.80 -7.66 -13.45
N SER A 65 14.97 -8.93 -13.07
CA SER A 65 14.37 -10.03 -13.81
C SER A 65 12.84 -9.96 -13.72
N ALA A 66 12.17 -10.61 -14.66
CA ALA A 66 10.71 -10.74 -14.62
C ALA A 66 10.25 -11.43 -13.34
N ASP A 67 10.99 -12.43 -12.86
CA ASP A 67 10.66 -13.14 -11.63
C ASP A 67 10.73 -12.23 -10.42
N LYS A 68 11.76 -11.40 -10.31
CA LYS A 68 11.88 -10.46 -9.19
C LYS A 68 10.75 -9.42 -9.23
N ARG A 69 10.40 -8.93 -10.41
CA ARG A 69 9.27 -8.00 -10.53
C ARG A 69 7.96 -8.65 -10.10
N ARG A 70 7.76 -9.93 -10.44
CA ARG A 70 6.57 -10.67 -10.03
C ARG A 70 6.55 -10.85 -8.51
N ASP A 71 7.67 -11.20 -7.91
CA ASP A 71 7.78 -11.36 -6.46
C ASP A 71 7.44 -10.05 -5.75
N PHE A 72 7.95 -8.94 -6.24
CA PHE A 72 7.66 -7.62 -5.69
C PHE A 72 6.17 -7.30 -5.78
N ALA A 73 5.57 -7.53 -6.94
CA ALA A 73 4.16 -7.22 -7.16
C ALA A 73 3.23 -8.05 -6.28
N ASN A 74 3.68 -9.21 -5.83
CA ASN A 74 2.89 -10.14 -5.03
C ASN A 74 3.33 -10.21 -3.57
N ASP A 75 4.27 -9.38 -3.16
CA ASP A 75 4.80 -9.43 -1.79
C ASP A 75 3.78 -8.82 -0.81
N PRO A 76 3.25 -9.61 0.13
CA PRO A 76 2.25 -9.09 1.07
C PRO A 76 2.76 -7.95 1.94
N ARG A 77 4.07 -7.80 2.12
CA ARG A 77 4.63 -6.67 2.87
C ARG A 77 4.42 -5.34 2.16
N ASN A 78 4.14 -5.38 0.86
CA ASN A 78 3.86 -4.19 0.05
C ASN A 78 2.39 -4.09 -0.37
N LEU A 79 1.53 -4.94 0.17
CA LEU A 79 0.11 -4.96 -0.19
C LEU A 79 -0.74 -4.51 0.99
N LEU A 80 -1.70 -3.66 0.72
CA LEU A 80 -2.54 -3.07 1.76
C LEU A 80 -3.95 -2.83 1.24
N ALA A 81 -4.94 -3.34 1.96
CA ALA A 81 -6.34 -3.07 1.63
C ALA A 81 -6.69 -1.66 2.10
N VAL A 82 -7.20 -0.83 1.20
CA VAL A 82 -7.44 0.58 1.46
C VAL A 82 -8.68 1.07 0.72
N SER A 83 -9.13 2.28 1.05
CA SER A 83 -10.16 2.98 0.30
C SER A 83 -9.77 3.11 -1.16
N GLY A 84 -10.67 2.67 -2.06
CA GLY A 84 -10.42 2.76 -3.49
C GLY A 84 -10.25 4.19 -3.98
N ASN A 85 -11.07 5.11 -3.48
CA ASN A 85 -10.95 6.53 -3.87
C ASN A 85 -9.59 7.10 -3.49
N THR A 86 -9.15 6.83 -2.27
CA THR A 86 -7.86 7.33 -1.78
C THR A 86 -6.70 6.67 -2.51
N ASN A 87 -6.82 5.39 -2.81
CA ASN A 87 -5.82 4.68 -3.60
C ASN A 87 -5.66 5.30 -4.98
N GLN A 88 -6.76 5.66 -5.63
CA GLN A 88 -6.71 6.30 -6.94
C GLN A 88 -6.07 7.68 -6.89
N ARG A 89 -6.31 8.44 -5.82
CA ARG A 89 -5.65 9.75 -5.64
C ARG A 89 -4.15 9.60 -5.43
N LYS A 90 -3.73 8.57 -4.72
CA LYS A 90 -2.31 8.30 -4.52
C LYS A 90 -1.62 8.04 -5.86
N GLY A 91 -2.24 7.23 -6.72
CA GLY A 91 -1.66 6.86 -8.02
C GLY A 91 -0.25 6.29 -7.86
N ALA A 92 0.68 6.83 -8.62
CA ALA A 92 2.09 6.42 -8.58
C ALA A 92 2.92 7.22 -7.56
N GLY A 93 2.27 7.95 -6.66
CA GLY A 93 2.96 8.85 -5.72
C GLY A 93 3.93 8.15 -4.80
N ASP A 94 5.04 8.83 -4.54
CA ASP A 94 6.00 8.45 -3.51
C ASP A 94 5.81 9.33 -2.26
N THR A 95 6.66 9.17 -1.27
CA THR A 95 6.53 9.94 -0.01
C THR A 95 6.66 11.45 -0.21
N ALA A 96 7.34 11.89 -1.25
CA ALA A 96 7.48 13.32 -1.55
C ALA A 96 6.21 13.92 -2.17
N THR A 97 5.39 13.10 -2.82
CA THR A 97 4.26 13.58 -3.61
C THR A 97 2.91 13.22 -3.02
N TRP A 98 2.86 12.27 -2.10
CA TRP A 98 1.60 11.86 -1.48
C TRP A 98 1.83 11.24 -0.11
N LEU A 99 0.98 11.58 0.83
CA LEU A 99 0.91 10.94 2.15
C LEU A 99 -0.55 10.63 2.47
N PRO A 100 -0.82 9.58 3.25
CA PRO A 100 -2.20 9.29 3.67
C PRO A 100 -2.82 10.51 4.38
N PRO A 101 -4.07 10.84 4.09
CA PRO A 101 -4.77 11.90 4.83
C PRO A 101 -4.84 11.61 6.33
N ASN A 102 -4.94 10.35 6.72
CA ASN A 102 -4.91 9.93 8.11
C ASN A 102 -3.51 10.11 8.68
N LYS A 103 -3.29 11.22 9.37
CA LYS A 103 -1.98 11.56 9.92
C LYS A 103 -1.46 10.51 10.91
N ALA A 104 -2.36 9.84 11.63
CA ALA A 104 -1.98 8.81 12.59
C ALA A 104 -1.30 7.61 11.91
N TYR A 105 -1.52 7.40 10.62
CA TYR A 105 -0.93 6.29 9.88
C TYR A 105 0.40 6.63 9.21
N ARG A 106 0.77 7.90 9.15
CA ARG A 106 1.92 8.34 8.33
C ARG A 106 3.24 7.73 8.78
N CYS A 107 3.44 7.56 10.09
CA CYS A 107 4.66 6.91 10.59
C CYS A 107 4.76 5.48 10.09
N THR A 108 3.68 4.72 10.20
CA THR A 108 3.63 3.34 9.71
C THR A 108 3.81 3.29 8.20
N TYR A 109 3.13 4.18 7.48
CA TYR A 109 3.17 4.23 6.02
C TYR A 109 4.60 4.49 5.52
N VAL A 110 5.27 5.49 6.05
CA VAL A 110 6.63 5.83 5.62
C VAL A 110 7.61 4.75 6.03
N SER A 111 7.42 4.15 7.21
CA SER A 111 8.25 3.02 7.63
C SER A 111 8.13 1.85 6.66
N LYS A 112 6.92 1.56 6.17
CA LYS A 112 6.70 0.52 5.16
C LYS A 112 7.40 0.88 3.84
N GLN A 113 7.31 2.13 3.40
CA GLN A 113 7.99 2.60 2.20
C GLN A 113 9.49 2.34 2.29
N VAL A 114 10.09 2.73 3.39
CA VAL A 114 11.54 2.55 3.61
C VAL A 114 11.89 1.07 3.64
N ALA A 115 11.14 0.28 4.40
CA ALA A 115 11.41 -1.15 4.57
C ALA A 115 11.34 -1.89 3.23
N VAL A 116 10.30 -1.65 2.43
CA VAL A 116 10.12 -2.32 1.14
C VAL A 116 11.20 -1.90 0.15
N LYS A 117 11.49 -0.61 0.07
CA LYS A 117 12.54 -0.12 -0.82
C LYS A 117 13.90 -0.66 -0.44
N SER A 118 14.20 -0.71 0.85
CA SER A 118 15.46 -1.27 1.34
C SER A 118 15.57 -2.76 1.00
N LEU A 119 14.49 -3.51 1.25
CA LEU A 119 14.46 -4.94 1.01
C LEU A 119 14.74 -5.29 -0.46
N TYR A 120 14.21 -4.49 -1.38
CA TYR A 120 14.32 -4.77 -2.82
C TYR A 120 15.44 -3.98 -3.51
N GLY A 121 16.16 -3.15 -2.77
CA GLY A 121 17.26 -2.36 -3.35
C GLY A 121 16.79 -1.27 -4.29
N LEU A 122 15.62 -0.71 -4.06
CA LEU A 122 15.12 0.44 -4.82
C LEU A 122 15.73 1.71 -4.26
N TRP A 123 16.02 2.67 -5.15
CA TRP A 123 16.53 3.96 -4.69
C TRP A 123 15.41 4.96 -4.48
N VAL A 124 15.76 6.11 -3.94
CA VAL A 124 14.85 7.22 -3.69
C VAL A 124 15.47 8.49 -4.26
N THR A 125 14.60 9.46 -4.59
CA THR A 125 15.08 10.81 -4.95
C THR A 125 15.47 11.56 -3.70
N ALA A 126 16.20 12.68 -3.89
CA ALA A 126 16.54 13.57 -2.77
C ALA A 126 15.27 14.12 -2.09
N ALA A 127 14.27 14.51 -2.88
CA ALA A 127 13.00 15.01 -2.35
C ALA A 127 12.27 13.94 -1.54
N GLU A 128 12.29 12.71 -2.00
CA GLU A 128 11.68 11.58 -1.31
C GLU A 128 12.38 11.32 0.01
N LYS A 129 13.70 11.31 0.02
CA LYS A 129 14.51 11.13 1.23
C LYS A 129 14.20 12.20 2.27
N ASP A 130 14.14 13.46 1.83
CA ASP A 130 13.83 14.57 2.71
C ASP A 130 12.43 14.44 3.32
N ALA A 131 11.46 14.05 2.52
CA ALA A 131 10.09 13.84 2.98
C ALA A 131 10.01 12.69 3.99
N MET A 132 10.71 11.59 3.72
CA MET A 132 10.77 10.45 4.63
C MET A 132 11.37 10.84 5.97
N ARG A 133 12.49 11.57 5.95
CA ARG A 133 13.13 12.06 7.18
C ARG A 133 12.20 12.98 7.97
N ARG A 134 11.49 13.86 7.28
CA ARG A 134 10.58 14.82 7.92
C ARG A 134 9.48 14.11 8.69
N VAL A 135 8.88 13.07 8.06
CA VAL A 135 7.83 12.30 8.72
C VAL A 135 8.41 11.49 9.87
N LEU A 136 9.48 10.73 9.61
CA LEU A 136 10.01 9.79 10.60
C LEU A 136 10.61 10.49 11.80
N SER A 137 11.15 11.71 11.65
CA SER A 137 11.71 12.45 12.78
C SER A 137 10.66 12.81 13.83
N ASN A 138 9.38 12.82 13.47
CA ASN A 138 8.29 13.14 14.38
C ASN A 138 7.60 11.89 14.95
N CYS A 139 8.07 10.69 14.62
CA CYS A 139 7.36 9.46 14.96
C CYS A 139 7.67 8.95 16.37
N PHE A 140 8.75 9.42 16.97
CA PHE A 140 9.25 8.89 18.23
C PHE A 140 9.32 9.95 19.32
N THR A 141 8.60 11.02 19.18
CA THR A 141 8.54 12.09 20.16
C THR A 141 7.34 12.00 21.09
#